data_71e5cdf41f63a8b7ab69a4c5c2933335
#
_entry.id   71e5cdf41f63a8b7ab69a4c5c2933335
#
_cell.length_a   1.000
_cell.length_b   1.000
_cell.length_c   1.000
_cell.angle_alpha   90.00
_cell.angle_beta   90.00
_cell.angle_gamma   90.00
#
_symmetry.space_group_name_H-M   'P 1'
#
loop_
_entity.id
_entity.type
_entity.pdbx_description
1 polymer ?
#
loop_
_entity_poly.entity_id
_entity_poly.type
_entity_poly.pdbx_seq_one_letter_code
_entity_poly.pdbx_strand_id
1 'polypeptide(L)'
;MAIYMVDRSLPGITMDQLAAAQSAAIEMGKKLTAEGKSVRYIRSTFVPSESHCMCLFEASTPELVKELNDKANIPYTRVVQAADLTP
;
A
#
# COMPACT_ATOMS: atom_id res chain seq x y z
N MET A 1 11.08 -12.29 2.78
CA MET A 1 9.77 -11.66 2.55
C MET A 1 9.68 -11.20 1.11
N ALA A 2 8.48 -11.09 0.58
CA ALA A 2 8.28 -10.70 -0.81
C ALA A 2 7.79 -9.26 -0.91
N ILE A 3 7.94 -8.68 -2.10
CA ILE A 3 7.44 -7.36 -2.43
C ILE A 3 6.12 -7.54 -3.17
N TYR A 4 5.14 -6.72 -2.85
CA TYR A 4 3.82 -6.72 -3.47
C TYR A 4 3.47 -5.32 -3.92
N MET A 5 2.80 -5.23 -5.07
CA MET A 5 2.29 -3.98 -5.60
C MET A 5 0.78 -3.96 -5.45
N VAL A 6 0.28 -2.86 -4.91
CA VAL A 6 -1.15 -2.62 -4.75
C VAL A 6 -1.57 -1.56 -5.76
N ASP A 7 -2.46 -1.95 -6.67
CA ASP A 7 -3.06 -1.04 -7.64
C ASP A 7 -4.34 -0.46 -7.07
N ARG A 8 -4.51 0.84 -7.24
CA ARG A 8 -5.76 1.51 -6.84
C ARG A 8 -6.10 2.65 -7.77
N SER A 9 -7.39 2.82 -8.03
CA SER A 9 -7.93 3.94 -8.77
C SER A 9 -8.57 4.90 -7.77
N LEU A 10 -8.11 6.15 -7.76
CA LEU A 10 -8.51 7.14 -6.74
C LEU A 10 -9.01 8.43 -7.43
N PRO A 11 -10.15 8.36 -8.15
CA PRO A 11 -10.66 9.51 -8.87
C PRO A 11 -11.00 10.66 -7.91
N GLY A 12 -10.56 11.86 -8.26
CA GLY A 12 -10.84 13.05 -7.47
C GLY A 12 -10.03 13.19 -6.19
N ILE A 13 -9.06 12.29 -5.93
CA ILE A 13 -8.27 12.39 -4.70
C ILE A 13 -7.36 13.61 -4.72
N THR A 14 -7.28 14.31 -3.58
CA THR A 14 -6.35 15.44 -3.42
C THR A 14 -5.01 14.95 -2.89
N MET A 15 -3.98 15.79 -3.02
CA MET A 15 -2.66 15.46 -2.47
C MET A 15 -2.70 15.30 -0.96
N ASP A 16 -3.52 16.09 -0.27
CA ASP A 16 -3.69 15.95 1.18
C ASP A 16 -4.32 14.62 1.55
N GLN A 17 -5.29 14.17 0.77
CA GLN A 17 -5.92 12.87 0.98
C GLN A 17 -4.95 11.72 0.69
N LEU A 18 -4.10 11.86 -0.33
CA LEU A 18 -3.04 10.89 -0.62
C LEU A 18 -2.05 10.80 0.54
N ALA A 19 -1.62 11.93 1.09
CA ALA A 19 -0.71 11.96 2.22
C ALA A 19 -1.34 11.29 3.44
N ALA A 20 -2.62 11.52 3.68
CA ALA A 20 -3.36 10.89 4.79
C ALA A 20 -3.45 9.37 4.60
N ALA A 21 -3.72 8.92 3.38
CA ALA A 21 -3.77 7.49 3.08
C ALA A 21 -2.40 6.84 3.27
N GLN A 22 -1.33 7.51 2.85
CA GLN A 22 0.03 7.03 3.03
C GLN A 22 0.37 6.88 4.51
N SER A 23 0.03 7.89 5.32
CA SER A 23 0.24 7.83 6.76
C SER A 23 -0.53 6.70 7.41
N ALA A 24 -1.78 6.48 6.98
CA ALA A 24 -2.61 5.38 7.48
C ALA A 24 -1.99 4.02 7.15
N ALA A 25 -1.44 3.85 5.95
CA ALA A 25 -0.77 2.61 5.55
C ALA A 25 0.48 2.36 6.40
N ILE A 26 1.28 3.40 6.64
CA ILE A 26 2.49 3.30 7.47
C ILE A 26 2.13 2.89 8.89
N GLU A 27 1.16 3.56 9.50
CA GLU A 27 0.76 3.28 10.88
C GLU A 27 0.15 1.89 11.03
N MET A 28 -0.68 1.46 10.08
CA MET A 28 -1.28 0.13 10.12
C MET A 28 -0.21 -0.95 9.97
N GLY A 29 0.80 -0.72 9.13
CA GLY A 29 1.92 -1.65 8.98
C GLY A 29 2.68 -1.83 10.29
N LYS A 30 2.93 -0.74 11.01
CA LYS A 30 3.58 -0.80 12.32
C LYS A 30 2.74 -1.58 13.32
N LYS A 31 1.42 -1.34 13.32
CA LYS A 31 0.50 -2.01 14.24
C LYS A 31 0.45 -3.52 13.99
N LEU A 32 0.32 -3.93 12.73
CA LEU A 32 0.27 -5.35 12.38
C LEU A 32 1.59 -6.05 12.69
N THR A 33 2.71 -5.39 12.38
CA THR A 33 4.04 -5.94 12.68
C THR A 33 4.23 -6.14 14.18
N ALA A 34 3.74 -5.22 15.00
CA ALA A 34 3.78 -5.34 16.45
C ALA A 34 2.93 -6.53 16.95
N GLU A 35 1.93 -6.96 16.17
CA GLU A 35 1.11 -8.13 16.46
C GLU A 35 1.70 -9.42 15.91
N GLY A 36 2.90 -9.38 15.34
CA GLY A 36 3.55 -10.56 14.76
C GLY A 36 3.22 -10.80 13.30
N LYS A 37 2.55 -9.86 12.64
CA LYS A 37 2.16 -9.95 11.22
C LYS A 37 3.08 -9.05 10.41
N SER A 38 4.11 -9.63 9.80
CA SER A 38 5.17 -8.87 9.12
C SER A 38 4.67 -8.26 7.82
N VAL A 39 4.41 -6.97 7.83
CA VAL A 39 4.01 -6.19 6.66
C VAL A 39 4.44 -4.74 6.86
N ARG A 40 5.01 -4.12 5.81
CA ARG A 40 5.36 -2.70 5.86
C ARG A 40 5.15 -2.03 4.53
N TYR A 41 4.76 -0.76 4.59
CA TYR A 41 4.66 0.11 3.43
C TYR A 41 6.07 0.57 3.02
N ILE A 42 6.34 0.60 1.71
CA ILE A 42 7.62 1.06 1.17
C ILE A 42 7.48 2.45 0.56
N ARG A 43 6.72 2.55 -0.54
CA ARG A 43 6.55 3.81 -1.28
C ARG A 43 5.38 3.70 -2.26
N SER A 44 5.00 4.83 -2.82
CA SER A 44 3.94 4.89 -3.83
C SER A 44 4.38 5.71 -5.04
N THR A 45 3.77 5.41 -6.18
CA THR A 45 3.83 6.24 -7.38
C THR A 45 2.39 6.61 -7.73
N PHE A 46 2.11 7.89 -7.85
CA PHE A 46 0.79 8.38 -8.23
C PHE A 46 0.85 9.05 -9.58
N VAL A 47 -0.07 8.68 -10.48
CA VAL A 47 -0.18 9.27 -11.83
C VAL A 47 -1.44 10.14 -11.84
N PRO A 48 -1.29 11.49 -11.69
CA PRO A 48 -2.47 12.36 -11.56
C PRO A 48 -3.40 12.33 -12.77
N SER A 49 -2.84 12.24 -13.98
CA SER A 49 -3.65 12.22 -15.21
C SER A 49 -4.58 11.01 -15.30
N GLU A 50 -4.28 9.93 -14.57
CA GLU A 50 -5.04 8.69 -14.59
C GLU A 50 -5.74 8.41 -13.27
N SER A 51 -5.51 9.25 -12.27
CA SER A 51 -5.96 9.00 -10.89
C SER A 51 -5.54 7.61 -10.40
N HIS A 52 -4.38 7.16 -10.83
CA HIS A 52 -3.89 5.80 -10.60
C HIS A 52 -2.73 5.82 -9.63
N CYS A 53 -2.81 5.03 -8.58
CA CYS A 53 -1.78 4.93 -7.56
C CYS A 53 -1.28 3.49 -7.47
N MET A 54 0.03 3.34 -7.42
CA MET A 54 0.68 2.04 -7.23
C MET A 54 1.52 2.13 -5.97
N CYS A 55 1.21 1.27 -4.99
CA CYS A 55 1.94 1.26 -3.72
C CYS A 55 2.72 -0.03 -3.58
N LEU A 56 3.95 0.06 -3.07
CA LEU A 56 4.77 -1.11 -2.81
C LEU A 56 4.78 -1.42 -1.32
N PHE A 57 4.63 -2.71 -1.01
CA PHE A 57 4.68 -3.24 0.35
C PHE A 57 5.63 -4.42 0.39
N GLU A 58 6.24 -4.63 1.54
CA GLU A 58 6.99 -5.85 1.82
C GLU A 58 6.22 -6.63 2.89
N ALA A 59 5.98 -7.92 2.64
CA ALA A 59 5.20 -8.74 3.56
C ALA A 59 5.56 -10.21 3.44
N SER A 60 5.20 -10.99 4.45
CA SER A 60 5.39 -12.43 4.41
C SER A 60 4.35 -13.12 3.51
N THR A 61 3.16 -12.51 3.33
CA THR A 61 2.11 -13.05 2.47
C THR A 61 1.33 -11.91 1.80
N PRO A 62 0.71 -12.14 0.62
CA PRO A 62 -0.15 -11.12 0.02
C PRO A 62 -1.41 -10.85 0.85
N GLU A 63 -1.88 -11.82 1.62
CA GLU A 63 -3.04 -11.65 2.49
C GLU A 63 -2.82 -10.58 3.55
N LEU A 64 -1.59 -10.46 4.06
CA LEU A 64 -1.26 -9.41 5.02
C LEU A 64 -1.30 -8.01 4.39
N VAL A 65 -0.92 -7.89 3.11
CA VAL A 65 -1.03 -6.63 2.38
C VAL A 65 -2.51 -6.24 2.24
N LYS A 66 -3.37 -7.21 1.91
CA LYS A 66 -4.81 -6.99 1.82
C LYS A 66 -5.39 -6.60 3.18
N GLU A 67 -5.01 -7.31 4.23
CA GLU A 67 -5.48 -7.02 5.60
C GLU A 67 -5.11 -5.60 6.01
N LEU A 68 -3.87 -5.17 5.73
CA LEU A 68 -3.42 -3.81 6.03
C LEU A 68 -4.31 -2.77 5.35
N ASN A 69 -4.54 -2.93 4.05
CA ASN A 69 -5.32 -1.97 3.29
C ASN A 69 -6.79 -1.97 3.70
N ASP A 70 -7.36 -3.14 3.98
CA ASP A 70 -8.75 -3.25 4.45
C ASP A 70 -8.92 -2.57 5.81
N LYS A 71 -8.03 -2.81 6.75
CA LYS A 71 -8.10 -2.22 8.08
C LYS A 71 -7.85 -0.71 8.08
N ALA A 72 -7.04 -0.24 7.15
CA ALA A 72 -6.77 1.19 6.99
C ALA A 72 -7.85 1.90 6.15
N ASN A 73 -8.82 1.15 5.63
CA ASN A 73 -9.89 1.66 4.76
C ASN A 73 -9.36 2.35 3.50
N ILE A 74 -8.32 1.78 2.90
CA ILE A 74 -7.76 2.31 1.65
C ILE A 74 -8.21 1.40 0.51
N PRO A 75 -9.02 1.91 -0.44
CA PRO A 75 -9.52 1.07 -1.53
C PRO A 75 -8.39 0.66 -2.48
N TYR A 76 -8.51 -0.55 -3.05
CA TYR A 76 -7.56 -1.06 -4.02
C TYR A 76 -8.28 -2.00 -4.98
N THR A 77 -7.67 -2.20 -6.16
CA THR A 77 -8.24 -3.08 -7.19
C THR A 77 -7.59 -4.46 -7.20
N ARG A 78 -6.28 -4.52 -6.90
CA ARG A 78 -5.57 -5.80 -6.87
C ARG A 78 -4.27 -5.69 -6.08
N VAL A 79 -3.78 -6.85 -5.63
CA VAL A 79 -2.47 -7.02 -5.01
C VAL A 79 -1.73 -8.09 -5.81
N VAL A 80 -0.55 -7.77 -6.32
CA VAL A 80 0.26 -8.70 -7.11
C VAL A 80 1.68 -8.71 -6.61
N GLN A 81 2.36 -9.84 -6.76
CA GLN A 81 3.78 -9.92 -6.42
C GLN A 81 4.58 -9.08 -7.42
N ALA A 82 5.59 -8.38 -6.92
CA ALA A 82 6.38 -7.44 -7.70
C ALA A 82 7.84 -7.50 -7.27
N ALA A 83 8.67 -6.75 -7.96
CA ALA A 83 10.06 -6.54 -7.58
C ALA A 83 10.32 -5.03 -7.51
N ASP A 84 11.01 -4.60 -6.47
CA ASP A 84 11.39 -3.20 -6.31
C ASP A 84 12.82 -3.06 -6.84
N LEU A 85 12.93 -2.66 -8.09
CA LEU A 85 14.22 -2.56 -8.77
C LEU A 85 14.86 -1.20 -8.48
N THR A 86 16.00 -1.23 -7.80
CA THR A 86 16.79 -0.03 -7.55
C THR A 86 18.07 -0.10 -8.36
N PRO A 87 18.59 1.06 -8.88
CA PRO A 87 19.86 1.08 -9.64
C PRO A 87 21.05 0.75 -8.78
#